data_4e4ce711eae2ab27e2e906721f9c9934
#
_entry.id   4e4ce711eae2ab27e2e906721f9c9934
#
_cell.length_a   1.000
_cell.length_b   1.000
_cell.length_c   1.000
_cell.angle_alpha   90.00
_cell.angle_beta   90.00
_cell.angle_gamma   90.00
#
_symmetry.space_group_name_H-M   'P 1'
#
loop_
_entity.id
_entity.type
_entity.pdbx_description
1 polymer ?
#
loop_
_entity_poly.entity_id
_entity_poly.type
_entity_poly.pdbx_seq_one_letter_code
_entity_poly.pdbx_strand_id
1 'polypeptide(L)'
;MESRLSRRALLLGMLALGLPVSAGAEGFPGGLRDAYGPRFGPRLGLRDLGDRRRRHGAGAAGNLRHWNELAVDASGLDHTPVPPGDSRVFGEQVGPGRSSRAMAIVHVAVFDAMNAVVGGYESYTGLRPAHDDTSVEAAIALAAHDTLIALFPSQKADLDEALVDDLATLRDGRAKANGVTIGQLAAARILARRANDGSNHAEPRVGVDFFTSDEPGKWRRDPISLHPLALGAHWGEVRPFVLRSGDQFRVPPPPALDSPEYAAAFNEVKALGGDGLVTPTTRTEDQTLAGIYWAYDGTPSLCAPPRLYNQITMQIAEQRNTDGIDLARLLVLVNVALADAGIAIWESKYHYQFWRPVTGIREPDDNPATATDATYSPLGAPASNLTGPNFTPPFPAFPSGHAGFGAALFEILRNFYGTDRIPFAFVSDEFNGETLDNEGHVRPLVRRSFSSLSQAEEENGQSRIYLGIHWAFDKTEGIAQGRRVADFVFKKAFASQRP
;
A
#
# COMPACT_ATOMS: atom_id res chain seq x y z
N MET A 1 0.53 43.57 -14.36
CA MET A 1 1.69 42.92 -13.69
C MET A 1 1.65 43.00 -12.16
N GLU A 2 0.78 43.83 -11.58
CA GLU A 2 0.67 44.05 -10.10
C GLU A 2 -0.24 43.04 -9.37
N SER A 3 -1.08 42.26 -10.07
CA SER A 3 -2.03 41.34 -9.43
C SER A 3 -1.43 39.96 -9.02
N ARG A 4 -0.24 39.60 -9.51
CA ARG A 4 0.41 38.32 -9.15
C ARG A 4 1.26 38.38 -7.89
N LEU A 5 1.75 39.54 -7.49
CA LEU A 5 2.57 39.70 -6.27
C LEU A 5 1.75 39.69 -4.98
N SER A 6 0.48 40.12 -5.00
CA SER A 6 -0.38 40.14 -3.84
C SER A 6 -0.87 38.73 -3.40
N ARG A 7 -0.96 37.79 -4.36
CA ARG A 7 -1.41 36.41 -4.09
C ARG A 7 -0.34 35.53 -3.42
N ARG A 8 0.95 35.77 -3.69
CA ARG A 8 2.06 35.09 -3.01
C ARG A 8 2.24 35.53 -1.56
N ALA A 9 1.91 36.76 -1.23
CA ALA A 9 2.05 37.29 0.11
C ALA A 9 1.00 36.72 1.12
N LEU A 10 -0.19 36.32 0.64
CA LEU A 10 -1.23 35.76 1.49
C LEU A 10 -0.94 34.31 1.93
N LEU A 11 -0.24 33.53 1.10
CA LEU A 11 0.17 32.15 1.42
C LEU A 11 1.40 32.10 2.36
N LEU A 12 2.29 33.06 2.28
CA LEU A 12 3.50 33.14 3.11
C LEU A 12 3.25 33.62 4.55
N GLY A 13 2.15 34.28 4.82
CA GLY A 13 1.83 34.83 6.17
C GLY A 13 1.22 33.81 7.15
N MET A 14 0.82 32.62 6.72
CA MET A 14 0.18 31.62 7.58
C MET A 14 1.10 30.45 8.00
N LEU A 15 2.37 30.45 7.62
CA LEU A 15 3.36 29.39 7.86
C LEU A 15 4.15 29.51 9.17
N ALA A 16 3.75 30.39 10.09
CA ALA A 16 4.50 30.65 11.32
C ALA A 16 3.84 30.02 12.58
N LEU A 17 3.45 28.76 12.54
CA LEU A 17 3.36 27.93 13.72
C LEU A 17 4.42 26.83 13.57
N GLY A 18 5.66 27.18 13.94
CA GLY A 18 6.78 26.27 13.98
C GLY A 18 6.57 25.14 14.97
N LEU A 19 6.08 23.99 14.45
CA LEU A 19 6.37 22.72 15.08
C LEU A 19 7.74 22.28 14.54
N PRO A 20 8.65 21.79 15.39
CA PRO A 20 9.92 21.26 14.91
C PRO A 20 9.66 20.03 14.05
N VAL A 21 9.61 20.18 12.73
CA VAL A 21 9.78 19.10 11.78
C VAL A 21 11.27 18.84 11.73
N SER A 22 11.78 18.16 12.73
CA SER A 22 13.09 17.56 12.69
C SER A 22 13.01 16.11 13.09
N ALA A 23 12.37 15.30 12.25
CA ALA A 23 12.90 13.99 11.98
C ALA A 23 13.44 14.11 10.56
N GLY A 24 14.67 14.52 10.40
CA GLY A 24 15.37 14.37 9.15
C GLY A 24 15.10 12.95 8.67
N ALA A 25 14.52 12.79 7.51
CA ALA A 25 14.79 11.64 6.71
C ALA A 25 16.31 11.67 6.52
N GLU A 26 17.07 11.18 7.48
CA GLU A 26 18.38 10.62 7.20
C GLU A 26 18.05 9.56 6.18
N GLY A 27 18.17 9.95 4.92
CA GLY A 27 17.85 9.12 3.78
C GLY A 27 18.51 7.78 4.06
N PHE A 28 17.78 6.71 3.88
CA PHE A 28 18.26 5.35 4.11
C PHE A 28 19.70 5.27 3.59
N PRO A 29 20.74 5.21 4.43
CA PRO A 29 22.10 5.29 3.94
C PRO A 29 22.36 4.06 3.09
N GLY A 30 22.33 4.22 1.77
CA GLY A 30 22.65 3.20 0.78
C GLY A 30 21.66 2.04 0.65
N GLY A 31 20.89 1.70 1.71
CA GLY A 31 20.20 0.42 1.87
C GLY A 31 19.22 0.03 0.78
N LEU A 32 18.22 0.86 0.49
CA LEU A 32 17.22 0.52 -0.54
C LEU A 32 17.78 0.72 -1.96
N ARG A 33 18.55 1.79 -2.19
CA ARG A 33 19.20 2.02 -3.48
C ARG A 33 20.20 0.91 -3.80
N ASP A 34 20.95 0.43 -2.82
CA ASP A 34 21.88 -0.69 -2.99
C ASP A 34 21.14 -2.02 -3.13
N ALA A 35 19.97 -2.16 -2.49
CA ALA A 35 19.14 -3.34 -2.57
C ALA A 35 18.51 -3.52 -3.96
N TYR A 36 18.03 -2.45 -4.56
CA TYR A 36 17.48 -2.47 -5.91
C TYR A 36 18.56 -2.26 -6.98
N GLY A 37 19.77 -1.82 -6.61
CA GLY A 37 20.99 -1.75 -7.42
C GLY A 37 20.90 -0.91 -8.70
N PRO A 38 21.85 -1.06 -9.64
CA PRO A 38 21.88 -0.35 -10.92
C PRO A 38 20.78 -0.74 -11.90
N ARG A 39 19.81 -1.56 -11.48
CA ARG A 39 18.63 -1.95 -12.24
C ARG A 39 17.69 -0.81 -12.55
N PHE A 40 17.84 0.31 -11.87
CA PHE A 40 17.04 1.49 -12.05
C PHE A 40 17.43 2.28 -13.31
N GLY A 41 16.71 2.05 -14.40
CA GLY A 41 16.82 2.88 -15.61
C GLY A 41 15.92 4.11 -15.56
N PRO A 42 16.35 5.28 -16.08
CA PRO A 42 15.58 6.53 -16.02
C PRO A 42 14.54 6.57 -17.14
N ARG A 43 13.39 5.90 -17.02
CA ARG A 43 12.42 5.85 -18.14
C ARG A 43 10.99 6.23 -17.83
N LEU A 44 10.66 6.66 -16.62
CA LEU A 44 9.29 7.08 -16.32
C LEU A 44 9.26 8.59 -16.16
N GLY A 45 8.74 9.27 -17.19
CA GLY A 45 8.36 10.68 -17.10
C GLY A 45 7.26 10.87 -16.07
N LEU A 46 7.30 11.96 -15.34
CA LEU A 46 6.22 12.42 -14.47
C LEU A 46 4.93 12.49 -15.28
N ARG A 47 3.89 11.81 -14.86
CA ARG A 47 2.56 12.03 -15.43
C ARG A 47 2.15 13.47 -15.12
N ASP A 48 1.59 14.16 -16.11
CA ASP A 48 1.12 15.54 -15.96
C ASP A 48 0.00 15.60 -14.89
N LEU A 49 0.36 16.11 -13.71
CA LEU A 49 -0.55 16.26 -12.58
C LEU A 49 -1.66 17.29 -12.85
N GLY A 50 -1.44 18.23 -13.78
CA GLY A 50 -2.37 19.32 -14.07
C GLY A 50 -3.65 18.92 -14.83
N ASP A 51 -3.65 17.79 -15.55
CA ASP A 51 -4.80 17.37 -16.38
C ASP A 51 -5.80 16.48 -15.61
N ARG A 52 -5.45 16.04 -14.41
CA ARG A 52 -6.20 15.04 -13.64
C ARG A 52 -7.48 15.57 -13.01
N ARG A 53 -7.47 16.81 -12.54
CA ARG A 53 -8.64 17.45 -11.93
C ARG A 53 -9.86 17.47 -12.85
N ARG A 54 -9.65 17.65 -14.16
CA ARG A 54 -10.74 17.66 -15.15
C ARG A 54 -11.47 16.32 -15.25
N ARG A 55 -10.83 15.21 -14.81
CA ARG A 55 -11.41 13.87 -14.85
C ARG A 55 -12.42 13.61 -13.74
N HIS A 56 -12.28 14.25 -12.57
CA HIS A 56 -13.05 13.93 -11.37
C HIS A 56 -14.29 14.82 -11.11
N GLY A 57 -14.48 15.85 -11.92
CA GLY A 57 -15.61 16.78 -11.76
C GLY A 57 -15.39 17.81 -10.65
N ALA A 58 -16.40 18.67 -10.45
CA ALA A 58 -16.37 19.74 -9.45
C ALA A 58 -17.04 19.31 -8.14
N GLY A 59 -16.78 20.05 -7.05
CA GLY A 59 -17.36 19.84 -5.72
C GLY A 59 -16.58 18.89 -4.83
N ALA A 60 -17.09 18.66 -3.64
CA ALA A 60 -16.43 17.90 -2.58
C ALA A 60 -16.05 16.47 -3.01
N ALA A 61 -16.91 15.80 -3.75
CA ALA A 61 -16.67 14.46 -4.26
C ALA A 61 -15.56 14.42 -5.31
N GLY A 62 -15.54 15.37 -6.23
CA GLY A 62 -14.46 15.52 -7.21
C GLY A 62 -13.11 15.79 -6.52
N ASN A 63 -13.10 16.65 -5.53
CA ASN A 63 -11.92 16.93 -4.73
C ASN A 63 -11.41 15.70 -3.98
N LEU A 64 -12.30 14.93 -3.36
CA LEU A 64 -11.94 13.71 -2.64
C LEU A 64 -11.28 12.68 -3.57
N ARG A 65 -11.85 12.48 -4.77
CA ARG A 65 -11.29 11.58 -5.79
C ARG A 65 -9.94 12.07 -6.28
N HIS A 66 -9.81 13.35 -6.55
CA HIS A 66 -8.56 13.98 -6.98
C HIS A 66 -7.44 13.80 -5.96
N TRP A 67 -7.69 14.12 -4.69
CA TRP A 67 -6.68 13.97 -3.65
C TRP A 67 -6.35 12.53 -3.29
N ASN A 68 -7.30 11.61 -3.44
CA ASN A 68 -6.99 10.17 -3.36
C ASN A 68 -6.06 9.73 -4.51
N GLU A 69 -6.30 10.18 -5.74
CA GLU A 69 -5.39 9.90 -6.87
C GLU A 69 -4.00 10.47 -6.62
N LEU A 70 -3.90 11.74 -6.18
CA LEU A 70 -2.61 12.35 -5.83
C LEU A 70 -1.86 11.58 -4.74
N ALA A 71 -2.56 11.11 -3.70
CA ALA A 71 -1.96 10.32 -2.64
C ALA A 71 -1.39 8.97 -3.15
N VAL A 72 -2.17 8.28 -3.98
CA VAL A 72 -1.76 7.02 -4.59
C VAL A 72 -0.58 7.21 -5.54
N ASP A 73 -0.56 8.31 -6.29
CA ASP A 73 0.54 8.62 -7.22
C ASP A 73 1.80 9.12 -6.50
N ALA A 74 1.66 9.91 -5.44
CA ALA A 74 2.80 10.29 -4.61
C ALA A 74 3.52 9.03 -4.05
N SER A 75 2.75 8.03 -3.64
CA SER A 75 3.31 6.74 -3.22
C SER A 75 3.96 5.98 -4.39
N GLY A 76 3.39 6.02 -5.59
CA GLY A 76 4.00 5.44 -6.79
C GLY A 76 5.32 6.11 -7.17
N LEU A 77 5.38 7.45 -7.10
CA LEU A 77 6.59 8.23 -7.34
C LEU A 77 7.66 7.95 -6.27
N ASP A 78 7.27 7.77 -5.03
CA ASP A 78 8.19 7.42 -3.93
C ASP A 78 8.91 6.07 -4.15
N HIS A 79 8.25 5.14 -4.85
CA HIS A 79 8.83 3.86 -5.28
C HIS A 79 9.58 3.95 -6.63
N THR A 80 9.63 5.12 -7.24
CA THR A 80 10.28 5.33 -8.54
C THR A 80 11.66 5.93 -8.34
N PRO A 81 12.71 5.36 -8.95
CA PRO A 81 14.05 5.91 -8.89
C PRO A 81 14.10 7.36 -9.32
N VAL A 82 15.01 8.10 -8.70
CA VAL A 82 15.18 9.52 -8.94
C VAL A 82 16.21 9.73 -10.06
N PRO A 83 15.82 10.30 -11.22
CA PRO A 83 16.75 10.63 -12.29
C PRO A 83 17.76 11.68 -11.86
N PRO A 84 18.94 11.76 -12.51
CA PRO A 84 19.88 12.83 -12.27
C PRO A 84 19.25 14.21 -12.53
N GLY A 85 19.36 15.11 -11.54
CA GLY A 85 18.79 16.46 -11.60
C GLY A 85 17.38 16.62 -11.04
N ASP A 86 16.70 15.52 -10.67
CA ASP A 86 15.43 15.55 -9.93
C ASP A 86 15.74 15.73 -8.44
N SER A 87 14.96 16.56 -7.75
CA SER A 87 15.12 16.87 -6.33
C SER A 87 14.40 15.90 -5.40
N ARG A 88 13.64 14.94 -5.93
CA ARG A 88 12.93 13.95 -5.13
C ARG A 88 13.90 13.06 -4.34
N VAL A 89 13.40 12.49 -3.25
CA VAL A 89 14.07 11.47 -2.46
C VAL A 89 13.36 10.15 -2.70
N PHE A 90 14.12 9.12 -3.03
CA PHE A 90 13.55 7.77 -3.18
C PHE A 90 13.30 7.16 -1.80
N GLY A 91 12.09 6.64 -1.58
CA GLY A 91 11.83 5.78 -0.44
C GLY A 91 11.50 6.48 0.88
N GLU A 92 10.87 7.66 0.83
CA GLU A 92 10.36 8.34 2.03
C GLU A 92 9.30 7.49 2.78
N GLN A 93 8.46 6.74 2.03
CA GLN A 93 7.44 5.81 2.56
C GLN A 93 7.45 4.48 1.82
N VAL A 94 8.62 3.98 1.46
CA VAL A 94 8.77 2.78 0.64
C VAL A 94 8.40 1.49 1.37
N GLY A 95 7.85 0.55 0.60
CA GLY A 95 7.43 -0.76 1.05
C GLY A 95 6.00 -0.82 1.60
N PRO A 96 5.44 -2.03 1.74
CA PRO A 96 4.01 -2.20 2.00
C PRO A 96 3.56 -1.66 3.37
N GLY A 97 4.42 -1.73 4.38
CA GLY A 97 4.13 -1.20 5.71
C GLY A 97 4.03 0.33 5.70
N ARG A 98 5.09 1.03 5.27
CA ARG A 98 5.13 2.49 5.28
C ARG A 98 4.10 3.10 4.34
N SER A 99 3.91 2.53 3.14
CA SER A 99 2.90 3.02 2.20
C SER A 99 1.48 2.85 2.73
N SER A 100 1.12 1.72 3.36
CA SER A 100 -0.20 1.55 3.97
C SER A 100 -0.44 2.51 5.14
N ARG A 101 0.58 2.74 5.97
CA ARG A 101 0.53 3.74 7.05
C ARG A 101 0.33 5.16 6.50
N ALA A 102 1.06 5.53 5.46
CA ALA A 102 0.96 6.84 4.83
C ALA A 102 -0.46 7.07 4.29
N MET A 103 -1.01 6.11 3.55
CA MET A 103 -2.39 6.19 3.04
C MET A 103 -3.41 6.30 4.17
N ALA A 104 -3.25 5.56 5.27
CA ALA A 104 -4.14 5.66 6.42
C ALA A 104 -4.09 7.06 7.08
N ILE A 105 -2.91 7.67 7.22
CA ILE A 105 -2.76 9.02 7.77
C ILE A 105 -3.48 10.05 6.89
N VAL A 106 -3.29 10.01 5.57
CA VAL A 106 -3.95 10.92 4.63
C VAL A 106 -5.47 10.78 4.73
N HIS A 107 -5.99 9.55 4.66
CA HIS A 107 -7.44 9.33 4.63
C HIS A 107 -8.11 9.59 5.99
N VAL A 108 -7.41 9.41 7.12
CA VAL A 108 -7.92 9.85 8.43
C VAL A 108 -8.04 11.37 8.50
N ALA A 109 -7.04 12.12 8.01
CA ALA A 109 -7.12 13.57 7.98
C ALA A 109 -8.28 14.06 7.10
N VAL A 110 -8.39 13.52 5.89
CA VAL A 110 -9.45 13.89 4.93
C VAL A 110 -10.83 13.55 5.47
N PHE A 111 -10.99 12.34 6.03
CA PHE A 111 -12.27 11.93 6.63
C PHE A 111 -12.64 12.83 7.81
N ASP A 112 -11.74 13.05 8.77
CA ASP A 112 -12.02 13.87 9.95
C ASP A 112 -12.32 15.32 9.55
N ALA A 113 -11.62 15.90 8.57
CA ALA A 113 -11.88 17.23 8.06
C ALA A 113 -13.28 17.32 7.44
N MET A 114 -13.63 16.37 6.58
CA MET A 114 -14.94 16.32 5.93
C MET A 114 -16.07 16.05 6.95
N ASN A 115 -15.86 15.10 7.87
CA ASN A 115 -16.83 14.78 8.92
C ASN A 115 -17.05 15.93 9.91
N ALA A 116 -16.04 16.76 10.16
CA ALA A 116 -16.23 17.98 10.97
C ALA A 116 -17.21 18.97 10.32
N VAL A 117 -17.25 19.03 8.98
CA VAL A 117 -18.15 19.92 8.23
C VAL A 117 -19.52 19.30 7.99
N VAL A 118 -19.55 18.05 7.55
CA VAL A 118 -20.79 17.37 7.12
C VAL A 118 -21.47 16.61 8.27
N GLY A 119 -20.68 16.09 9.21
CA GLY A 119 -21.16 15.26 10.31
C GLY A 119 -21.54 13.84 9.91
N GLY A 120 -22.11 13.12 10.86
CA GLY A 120 -22.71 11.80 10.68
C GLY A 120 -21.91 10.63 11.19
N TYR A 121 -20.63 10.80 11.55
CA TYR A 121 -19.76 9.74 12.03
C TYR A 121 -18.88 10.15 13.21
N GLU A 122 -18.33 9.18 13.91
CA GLU A 122 -17.30 9.42 14.92
C GLU A 122 -16.00 9.92 14.28
N SER A 123 -15.44 11.01 14.82
CA SER A 123 -14.11 11.49 14.43
C SER A 123 -13.03 10.63 15.08
N TYR A 124 -12.05 10.19 14.28
CA TYR A 124 -10.92 9.40 14.77
C TYR A 124 -9.98 10.19 15.67
N THR A 125 -9.73 11.46 15.35
CA THR A 125 -8.84 12.33 16.14
C THR A 125 -9.58 13.20 17.18
N GLY A 126 -10.91 13.08 17.28
CA GLY A 126 -11.75 13.91 18.13
C GLY A 126 -11.84 15.36 17.63
N LEU A 127 -11.76 15.55 16.31
CA LEU A 127 -11.97 16.88 15.72
C LEU A 127 -13.42 17.32 15.97
N ARG A 128 -13.59 18.55 16.48
CA ARG A 128 -14.92 19.09 16.77
C ARG A 128 -15.62 19.51 15.48
N PRO A 129 -16.97 19.53 15.46
CA PRO A 129 -17.73 20.07 14.35
C PRO A 129 -17.25 21.47 13.95
N ALA A 130 -17.19 21.69 12.65
CA ALA A 130 -16.81 22.97 12.06
C ALA A 130 -17.99 23.97 12.16
N HIS A 131 -17.70 25.24 11.83
CA HIS A 131 -18.73 26.25 11.67
C HIS A 131 -19.58 25.97 10.42
N ASP A 132 -20.89 26.26 10.46
CA ASP A 132 -21.82 26.02 9.34
C ASP A 132 -21.36 26.63 8.02
N ASP A 133 -20.70 27.81 8.06
CA ASP A 133 -20.09 28.46 6.90
C ASP A 133 -18.63 27.96 6.72
N THR A 134 -18.49 26.72 6.24
CA THR A 134 -17.17 26.08 6.02
C THR A 134 -17.16 25.34 4.69
N SER A 135 -16.17 25.63 3.81
CA SER A 135 -15.98 24.89 2.55
C SER A 135 -15.41 23.51 2.83
N VAL A 136 -16.17 22.47 2.40
CA VAL A 136 -15.76 21.07 2.45
C VAL A 136 -14.57 20.84 1.52
N GLU A 137 -14.57 21.44 0.32
CA GLU A 137 -13.50 21.30 -0.67
C GLU A 137 -12.17 21.83 -0.14
N ALA A 138 -12.18 23.01 0.50
CA ALA A 138 -10.98 23.54 1.11
C ALA A 138 -10.48 22.67 2.27
N ALA A 139 -11.40 22.12 3.06
CA ALA A 139 -11.04 21.24 4.17
C ALA A 139 -10.40 19.93 3.68
N ILE A 140 -10.94 19.30 2.63
CA ILE A 140 -10.36 18.11 2.00
C ILE A 140 -8.97 18.42 1.45
N ALA A 141 -8.85 19.50 0.66
CA ALA A 141 -7.60 19.84 0.00
C ALA A 141 -6.46 20.07 0.99
N LEU A 142 -6.71 20.84 2.06
CA LEU A 142 -5.68 21.11 3.08
C LEU A 142 -5.35 19.88 3.91
N ALA A 143 -6.33 19.06 4.27
CA ALA A 143 -6.11 17.84 5.04
C ALA A 143 -5.21 16.85 4.27
N ALA A 144 -5.48 16.66 2.97
CA ALA A 144 -4.67 15.82 2.11
C ALA A 144 -3.28 16.41 1.86
N HIS A 145 -3.22 17.67 1.43
CA HIS A 145 -1.97 18.37 1.14
C HIS A 145 -0.99 18.35 2.33
N ASP A 146 -1.43 18.79 3.51
CA ASP A 146 -0.55 18.94 4.66
C ASP A 146 -0.05 17.58 5.17
N THR A 147 -0.85 16.53 5.05
CA THR A 147 -0.39 15.17 5.36
C THR A 147 0.56 14.63 4.29
N LEU A 148 0.29 14.87 3.00
CA LEU A 148 1.14 14.42 1.92
C LEU A 148 2.51 15.08 1.94
N ILE A 149 2.60 16.40 2.14
CA ILE A 149 3.90 17.08 2.23
C ILE A 149 4.70 16.71 3.48
N ALA A 150 4.05 16.26 4.55
CA ALA A 150 4.72 15.72 5.73
C ALA A 150 5.24 14.30 5.52
N LEU A 151 4.58 13.49 4.68
CA LEU A 151 4.93 12.11 4.39
C LEU A 151 5.89 11.98 3.20
N PHE A 152 5.76 12.87 2.22
CA PHE A 152 6.56 12.92 0.99
C PHE A 152 7.14 14.34 0.78
N PRO A 153 8.01 14.81 1.69
CA PRO A 153 8.52 16.19 1.66
C PRO A 153 9.27 16.55 0.37
N SER A 154 9.89 15.57 -0.30
CA SER A 154 10.59 15.81 -1.57
C SER A 154 9.63 16.10 -2.74
N GLN A 155 8.33 15.76 -2.61
CA GLN A 155 7.30 16.03 -3.62
C GLN A 155 6.48 17.30 -3.30
N LYS A 156 6.91 18.10 -2.32
CA LYS A 156 6.17 19.26 -1.84
C LYS A 156 5.83 20.27 -2.93
N ALA A 157 6.74 20.52 -3.87
CA ALA A 157 6.54 21.55 -4.90
C ALA A 157 5.31 21.23 -5.78
N ASP A 158 5.16 19.99 -6.22
CA ASP A 158 4.04 19.54 -7.07
C ASP A 158 2.72 19.53 -6.27
N LEU A 159 2.80 19.12 -5.00
CA LEU A 159 1.64 19.13 -4.11
C LEU A 159 1.18 20.56 -3.77
N ASP A 160 2.11 21.51 -3.58
CA ASP A 160 1.79 22.92 -3.40
C ASP A 160 1.08 23.50 -4.65
N GLU A 161 1.53 23.15 -5.85
CA GLU A 161 0.89 23.58 -7.11
C GLU A 161 -0.54 23.04 -7.21
N ALA A 162 -0.75 21.76 -6.94
CA ALA A 162 -2.08 21.15 -6.92
C ALA A 162 -3.02 21.83 -5.91
N LEU A 163 -2.53 22.17 -4.72
CA LEU A 163 -3.31 22.90 -3.72
C LEU A 163 -3.67 24.30 -4.19
N VAL A 164 -2.73 25.04 -4.79
CA VAL A 164 -2.98 26.39 -5.34
C VAL A 164 -4.07 26.35 -6.39
N ASP A 165 -4.03 25.40 -7.30
CA ASP A 165 -5.01 25.22 -8.36
C ASP A 165 -6.39 24.89 -7.80
N ASP A 166 -6.46 24.01 -6.81
CA ASP A 166 -7.72 23.65 -6.15
C ASP A 166 -8.34 24.83 -5.43
N LEU A 167 -7.56 25.54 -4.62
CA LEU A 167 -8.05 26.70 -3.88
C LEU A 167 -8.44 27.87 -4.79
N ALA A 168 -7.82 28.01 -5.96
CA ALA A 168 -8.16 29.05 -6.92
C ALA A 168 -9.56 28.90 -7.53
N THR A 169 -10.14 27.70 -7.48
CA THR A 169 -11.51 27.47 -7.97
C THR A 169 -12.58 27.84 -6.95
N LEU A 170 -12.20 28.00 -5.69
CA LEU A 170 -13.12 28.34 -4.62
C LEU A 170 -13.22 29.87 -4.47
N ARG A 171 -14.46 30.33 -4.22
CA ARG A 171 -14.71 31.74 -3.96
C ARG A 171 -13.96 32.17 -2.69
N ASP A 172 -13.24 33.27 -2.75
CA ASP A 172 -12.61 33.86 -1.59
C ASP A 172 -13.65 34.33 -0.57
N GLY A 173 -13.39 34.08 0.72
CA GLY A 173 -14.28 34.47 1.79
C GLY A 173 -14.14 33.58 3.04
N ARG A 174 -15.06 33.78 3.96
CA ARG A 174 -15.04 33.11 5.26
C ARG A 174 -15.16 31.61 5.17
N ALA A 175 -15.99 31.09 4.28
CA ALA A 175 -16.18 29.65 4.11
C ALA A 175 -14.87 28.96 3.71
N LYS A 176 -14.15 29.53 2.74
CA LYS A 176 -12.83 29.02 2.30
C LYS A 176 -11.81 29.10 3.45
N ALA A 177 -11.74 30.21 4.18
CA ALA A 177 -10.83 30.38 5.31
C ALA A 177 -11.11 29.37 6.45
N ASN A 178 -12.38 29.13 6.76
CA ASN A 178 -12.79 28.11 7.73
C ASN A 178 -12.38 26.70 7.27
N GLY A 179 -12.60 26.37 5.99
CA GLY A 179 -12.21 25.07 5.40
C GLY A 179 -10.70 24.84 5.48
N VAL A 180 -9.91 25.85 5.11
CA VAL A 180 -8.44 25.81 5.28
C VAL A 180 -8.06 25.50 6.73
N THR A 181 -8.65 26.19 7.70
CA THR A 181 -8.35 25.99 9.13
C THR A 181 -8.69 24.55 9.58
N ILE A 182 -9.86 24.05 9.19
CA ILE A 182 -10.30 22.68 9.55
C ILE A 182 -9.38 21.62 8.93
N GLY A 183 -9.02 21.75 7.65
CA GLY A 183 -8.11 20.83 6.99
C GLY A 183 -6.73 20.77 7.65
N GLN A 184 -6.15 21.94 7.92
CA GLN A 184 -4.87 22.04 8.63
C GLN A 184 -4.95 21.41 10.03
N LEU A 185 -6.02 21.64 10.77
CA LEU A 185 -6.19 21.08 12.11
C LEU A 185 -6.35 19.54 12.05
N ALA A 186 -7.07 19.01 11.07
CA ALA A 186 -7.22 17.57 10.88
C ALA A 186 -5.86 16.90 10.57
N ALA A 187 -5.10 17.46 9.64
CA ALA A 187 -3.75 16.99 9.33
C ALA A 187 -2.83 17.03 10.55
N ALA A 188 -2.76 18.17 11.24
CA ALA A 188 -1.92 18.34 12.42
C ALA A 188 -2.23 17.32 13.52
N ARG A 189 -3.51 17.00 13.76
CA ARG A 189 -3.91 16.04 14.79
C ARG A 189 -3.47 14.62 14.47
N ILE A 190 -3.68 14.13 13.26
CA ILE A 190 -3.27 12.77 12.93
C ILE A 190 -1.74 12.66 12.86
N LEU A 191 -1.04 13.63 12.30
CA LEU A 191 0.42 13.67 12.29
C LEU A 191 1.00 13.64 13.70
N ALA A 192 0.47 14.45 14.62
CA ALA A 192 0.89 14.45 16.02
C ALA A 192 0.61 13.10 16.70
N ARG A 193 -0.55 12.47 16.43
CA ARG A 193 -0.90 11.16 16.97
C ARG A 193 0.01 10.05 16.48
N ARG A 194 0.59 10.19 15.27
CA ARG A 194 1.45 9.21 14.61
C ARG A 194 2.95 9.56 14.67
N ALA A 195 3.33 10.69 15.26
CA ALA A 195 4.73 11.14 15.30
C ALA A 195 5.70 10.16 15.99
N ASN A 196 5.21 9.46 17.03
CA ASN A 196 5.99 8.51 17.81
C ASN A 196 5.28 7.15 17.89
N ASP A 197 4.94 6.59 16.74
CA ASP A 197 4.24 5.32 16.65
C ASP A 197 5.15 4.11 16.44
N GLY A 198 6.46 4.30 16.41
CA GLY A 198 7.45 3.25 16.19
C GLY A 198 7.84 3.03 14.72
N SER A 199 7.23 3.76 13.78
CA SER A 199 7.51 3.59 12.34
C SER A 199 8.84 4.19 11.87
N ASN A 200 9.45 5.04 12.68
CA ASN A 200 10.72 5.71 12.36
C ASN A 200 11.91 4.82 12.74
N HIS A 201 12.13 3.75 12.01
CA HIS A 201 13.29 2.87 12.16
C HIS A 201 13.88 2.57 10.77
N ALA A 202 15.19 2.30 10.73
CA ALA A 202 15.85 1.79 9.54
C ALA A 202 15.47 0.31 9.30
N GLU A 203 15.47 -0.11 8.04
CA GLU A 203 15.32 -1.53 7.71
C GLU A 203 16.63 -2.26 8.02
N PRO A 204 16.62 -3.33 8.83
CA PRO A 204 17.84 -4.00 9.23
C PRO A 204 18.44 -4.82 8.07
N ARG A 205 19.77 -4.93 8.07
CA ARG A 205 20.55 -5.66 7.06
C ARG A 205 20.79 -7.07 7.52
N VAL A 206 20.47 -8.04 6.67
CA VAL A 206 20.72 -9.46 6.97
C VAL A 206 22.23 -9.72 7.10
N GLY A 207 22.62 -10.35 8.20
CA GLY A 207 24.02 -10.63 8.55
C GLY A 207 24.75 -9.45 9.23
N VAL A 208 24.08 -8.30 9.44
CA VAL A 208 24.64 -7.14 10.14
C VAL A 208 23.78 -6.79 11.35
N ASP A 209 22.52 -6.41 11.11
CA ASP A 209 21.56 -5.98 12.13
C ASP A 209 20.45 -7.02 12.36
N PHE A 210 20.29 -7.97 11.42
CA PHE A 210 19.33 -9.06 11.49
C PHE A 210 20.03 -10.39 11.14
N PHE A 211 19.97 -11.35 12.06
CA PHE A 211 20.61 -12.66 11.89
C PHE A 211 19.56 -13.72 11.61
N THR A 212 19.77 -14.48 10.55
CA THR A 212 18.92 -15.61 10.13
C THR A 212 19.47 -16.92 10.66
N SER A 213 18.64 -17.97 10.66
CA SER A 213 19.05 -19.34 10.97
C SER A 213 19.14 -20.17 9.70
N ASP A 214 20.09 -21.12 9.68
CA ASP A 214 20.22 -22.11 8.60
C ASP A 214 19.38 -23.38 8.88
N GLU A 215 18.61 -23.42 9.97
CA GLU A 215 17.72 -24.53 10.25
C GLU A 215 16.60 -24.65 9.19
N PRO A 216 16.18 -25.88 8.82
CA PRO A 216 15.04 -26.09 7.95
C PRO A 216 13.78 -25.35 8.46
N GLY A 217 13.00 -24.80 7.53
CA GLY A 217 11.82 -24.00 7.87
C GLY A 217 12.09 -22.53 8.19
N LYS A 218 13.34 -22.13 8.44
CA LYS A 218 13.69 -20.74 8.82
C LYS A 218 14.02 -19.88 7.61
N TRP A 219 13.48 -18.65 7.65
CA TRP A 219 13.71 -17.65 6.60
C TRP A 219 15.14 -17.16 6.57
N ARG A 220 15.65 -17.01 5.36
CA ARG A 220 16.90 -16.38 5.02
C ARG A 220 16.82 -15.71 3.66
N ARG A 221 17.85 -14.99 3.28
CA ARG A 221 17.89 -14.26 2.01
C ARG A 221 17.58 -15.14 0.83
N ASP A 222 16.83 -14.59 -0.13
CA ASP A 222 16.65 -15.20 -1.44
C ASP A 222 18.03 -15.51 -2.07
N PRO A 223 18.32 -16.76 -2.41
CA PRO A 223 19.60 -17.16 -2.95
C PRO A 223 19.86 -16.65 -4.36
N ILE A 224 18.84 -16.12 -5.06
CA ILE A 224 18.94 -15.61 -6.43
C ILE A 224 19.21 -14.10 -6.41
N SER A 225 18.34 -13.32 -5.79
CA SER A 225 18.44 -11.85 -5.75
C SER A 225 19.41 -11.33 -4.69
N LEU A 226 19.69 -12.12 -3.65
CA LEU A 226 20.58 -11.79 -2.54
C LEU A 226 20.24 -10.43 -1.90
N HIS A 227 18.96 -10.08 -1.84
CA HIS A 227 18.51 -8.81 -1.29
C HIS A 227 19.01 -8.61 0.15
N PRO A 228 19.68 -7.49 0.49
CA PRO A 228 20.42 -7.36 1.74
C PRO A 228 19.55 -7.05 2.97
N LEU A 229 18.27 -6.68 2.78
CA LEU A 229 17.42 -6.23 3.88
C LEU A 229 16.53 -7.35 4.42
N ALA A 230 16.19 -7.25 5.72
CA ALA A 230 15.05 -7.90 6.34
C ALA A 230 13.89 -6.88 6.42
N LEU A 231 13.20 -6.67 5.30
CA LEU A 231 12.23 -5.57 5.14
C LEU A 231 11.05 -5.71 6.10
N GLY A 232 10.85 -4.70 6.93
CA GLY A 232 9.76 -4.63 7.91
C GLY A 232 9.99 -5.47 9.17
N ALA A 233 11.23 -5.87 9.50
CA ALA A 233 11.50 -6.70 10.68
C ALA A 233 10.96 -6.10 12.00
N HIS A 234 10.88 -4.79 12.09
CA HIS A 234 10.31 -4.06 13.24
C HIS A 234 8.89 -3.55 13.01
N TRP A 235 8.27 -3.86 11.86
CA TRP A 235 6.96 -3.30 11.53
C TRP A 235 5.83 -3.81 12.42
N GLY A 236 5.94 -5.02 12.96
CA GLY A 236 5.01 -5.57 13.94
C GLY A 236 4.94 -4.83 15.28
N GLU A 237 5.95 -4.01 15.58
CA GLU A 237 6.04 -3.19 16.79
C GLU A 237 5.42 -1.79 16.63
N VAL A 238 5.09 -1.41 15.39
CA VAL A 238 4.44 -0.12 15.11
C VAL A 238 3.07 -0.11 15.78
N ARG A 239 2.75 1.00 16.47
CA ARG A 239 1.47 1.17 17.12
C ARG A 239 0.34 1.16 16.09
N PRO A 240 -0.63 0.24 16.15
CA PRO A 240 -1.76 0.18 15.23
C PRO A 240 -2.65 1.43 15.28
N PHE A 241 -3.54 1.56 14.31
CA PHE A 241 -4.56 2.62 14.28
C PHE A 241 -5.75 2.26 15.17
N VAL A 242 -6.24 1.02 15.10
CA VAL A 242 -7.45 0.54 15.77
C VAL A 242 -7.19 -0.73 16.58
N LEU A 243 -6.32 -1.64 16.12
CA LEU A 243 -5.91 -2.79 16.90
C LEU A 243 -5.24 -2.36 18.20
N ARG A 244 -5.22 -3.24 19.19
CA ARG A 244 -4.57 -2.99 20.49
C ARG A 244 -3.05 -3.21 20.40
N SER A 245 -2.63 -4.19 19.59
CA SER A 245 -1.23 -4.58 19.37
C SER A 245 -1.10 -5.32 18.03
N GLY A 246 0.11 -5.47 17.50
CA GLY A 246 0.38 -6.21 16.27
C GLY A 246 0.01 -7.70 16.37
N ASP A 247 0.14 -8.28 17.53
CA ASP A 247 -0.12 -9.71 17.80
C ASP A 247 -1.59 -10.04 18.10
N GLN A 248 -2.49 -9.04 18.13
CA GLN A 248 -3.91 -9.25 18.47
C GLN A 248 -4.58 -10.32 17.62
N PHE A 249 -4.20 -10.44 16.38
CA PHE A 249 -4.72 -11.42 15.43
C PHE A 249 -3.61 -12.27 14.81
N ARG A 250 -2.54 -12.54 15.59
CA ARG A 250 -1.48 -13.46 15.13
C ARG A 250 -2.10 -14.76 14.63
N VAL A 251 -1.62 -15.23 13.49
CA VAL A 251 -2.06 -16.48 12.89
C VAL A 251 -1.56 -17.69 13.69
N PRO A 252 -2.21 -18.87 13.59
CA PRO A 252 -1.66 -20.12 14.12
C PRO A 252 -0.27 -20.41 13.56
N PRO A 253 0.54 -21.28 14.19
CA PRO A 253 1.83 -21.70 13.62
C PRO A 253 1.67 -22.27 12.21
N PRO A 254 2.67 -22.11 11.32
CA PRO A 254 2.68 -22.80 10.03
C PRO A 254 2.69 -24.32 10.24
N PRO A 255 2.26 -25.11 9.23
CA PRO A 255 2.33 -26.56 9.28
C PRO A 255 3.74 -27.06 9.55
N ALA A 256 3.87 -28.13 10.31
CA ALA A 256 5.17 -28.79 10.54
C ALA A 256 5.74 -29.32 9.22
N LEU A 257 7.07 -29.30 9.04
CA LEU A 257 7.71 -29.68 7.79
C LEU A 257 7.43 -31.14 7.42
N ASP A 258 7.24 -32.02 8.38
CA ASP A 258 6.90 -33.43 8.19
C ASP A 258 5.40 -33.70 7.95
N SER A 259 4.57 -32.65 7.94
CA SER A 259 3.11 -32.76 7.80
C SER A 259 2.69 -32.98 6.34
N PRO A 260 1.56 -33.71 6.13
CA PRO A 260 0.95 -33.82 4.79
C PRO A 260 0.52 -32.45 4.21
N GLU A 261 0.12 -31.50 5.06
CA GLU A 261 -0.29 -30.16 4.65
C GLU A 261 0.89 -29.38 4.05
N TYR A 262 2.05 -29.42 4.70
CA TYR A 262 3.29 -28.83 4.15
C TYR A 262 3.66 -29.49 2.83
N ALA A 263 3.66 -30.82 2.78
CA ALA A 263 4.00 -31.56 1.55
C ALA A 263 3.06 -31.22 0.38
N ALA A 264 1.77 -31.07 0.62
CA ALA A 264 0.80 -30.65 -0.38
C ALA A 264 1.12 -29.24 -0.93
N ALA A 265 1.35 -28.28 -0.04
CA ALA A 265 1.72 -26.91 -0.42
C ALA A 265 3.08 -26.83 -1.15
N PHE A 266 4.04 -27.63 -0.71
CA PHE A 266 5.34 -27.77 -1.38
C PHE A 266 5.18 -28.24 -2.82
N ASN A 267 4.46 -29.33 -3.05
CA ASN A 267 4.26 -29.89 -4.36
C ASN A 267 3.43 -28.98 -5.28
N GLU A 268 2.43 -28.27 -4.74
CA GLU A 268 1.66 -27.28 -5.49
C GLU A 268 2.55 -26.15 -6.00
N VAL A 269 3.30 -25.48 -5.12
CA VAL A 269 4.12 -24.35 -5.54
C VAL A 269 5.30 -24.78 -6.40
N LYS A 270 5.86 -25.97 -6.18
CA LYS A 270 6.89 -26.55 -7.06
C LYS A 270 6.39 -26.78 -8.48
N ALA A 271 5.14 -27.26 -8.63
CA ALA A 271 4.52 -27.52 -9.92
C ALA A 271 4.14 -26.23 -10.66
N LEU A 272 3.60 -25.24 -9.94
CA LEU A 272 3.03 -24.02 -10.53
C LEU A 272 3.99 -22.84 -10.55
N GLY A 273 4.91 -22.75 -9.60
CA GLY A 273 5.70 -21.55 -9.31
C GLY A 273 6.97 -21.38 -10.14
N GLY A 274 7.41 -22.38 -10.89
CA GLY A 274 8.64 -22.33 -11.69
C GLY A 274 8.65 -21.22 -12.75
N ASP A 275 9.85 -20.75 -13.14
CA ASP A 275 10.03 -19.67 -14.12
C ASP A 275 9.73 -20.09 -15.57
N GLY A 276 9.62 -21.39 -15.84
CA GLY A 276 9.42 -21.93 -17.18
C GLY A 276 10.69 -21.97 -18.06
N LEU A 277 11.81 -21.51 -17.53
CA LEU A 277 13.11 -21.47 -18.22
C LEU A 277 14.11 -22.45 -17.57
N VAL A 278 14.45 -22.23 -16.32
CA VAL A 278 15.31 -23.12 -15.53
C VAL A 278 14.47 -24.20 -14.85
N THR A 279 13.35 -23.81 -14.27
CA THR A 279 12.41 -24.70 -13.60
C THR A 279 11.14 -24.85 -14.44
N PRO A 280 10.81 -26.09 -14.91
CA PRO A 280 9.54 -26.35 -15.59
C PRO A 280 8.33 -25.96 -14.75
N THR A 281 7.23 -25.59 -15.42
CA THR A 281 5.98 -25.24 -14.75
C THR A 281 4.78 -25.86 -15.45
N THR A 282 3.77 -26.28 -14.70
CA THR A 282 2.45 -26.69 -15.20
C THR A 282 1.44 -25.55 -15.23
N ARG A 283 1.86 -24.35 -14.81
CA ARG A 283 1.03 -23.13 -14.79
C ARG A 283 0.59 -22.77 -16.21
N THR A 284 -0.70 -22.42 -16.34
CA THR A 284 -1.25 -21.94 -17.62
C THR A 284 -0.84 -20.48 -17.88
N GLU A 285 -1.06 -20.01 -19.11
CA GLU A 285 -0.85 -18.61 -19.50
C GLU A 285 -1.74 -17.66 -18.66
N ASP A 286 -3.02 -18.01 -18.43
CA ASP A 286 -3.91 -17.20 -17.60
C ASP A 286 -3.46 -17.15 -16.13
N GLN A 287 -2.94 -18.23 -15.58
CA GLN A 287 -2.36 -18.25 -14.24
C GLN A 287 -1.07 -17.42 -14.15
N THR A 288 -0.27 -17.39 -15.21
CA THR A 288 0.91 -16.52 -15.31
C THR A 288 0.48 -15.05 -15.33
N LEU A 289 -0.52 -14.74 -16.14
CA LEU A 289 -1.11 -13.40 -16.21
C LEU A 289 -1.68 -12.99 -14.83
N ALA A 290 -2.47 -13.85 -14.18
CA ALA A 290 -3.00 -13.60 -12.85
C ALA A 290 -1.88 -13.35 -11.82
N GLY A 291 -0.80 -14.13 -11.86
CA GLY A 291 0.38 -13.94 -11.01
C GLY A 291 0.93 -12.52 -11.10
N ILE A 292 1.18 -12.05 -12.31
CA ILE A 292 1.73 -10.72 -12.59
C ILE A 292 0.68 -9.62 -12.32
N TYR A 293 -0.58 -9.85 -12.68
CA TYR A 293 -1.67 -8.88 -12.57
C TYR A 293 -1.85 -8.31 -11.15
N TRP A 294 -1.70 -9.15 -10.13
CA TRP A 294 -1.84 -8.80 -8.72
C TRP A 294 -0.52 -8.38 -8.05
N ALA A 295 0.57 -8.22 -8.79
CA ALA A 295 1.90 -8.08 -8.20
C ALA A 295 2.08 -6.80 -7.36
N TYR A 296 2.28 -5.65 -7.95
CA TYR A 296 2.52 -4.39 -7.20
C TYR A 296 3.55 -4.59 -6.05
N ASP A 297 4.68 -5.18 -6.39
CA ASP A 297 5.69 -5.62 -5.40
C ASP A 297 6.76 -4.56 -5.09
N GLY A 298 6.38 -3.29 -5.00
CA GLY A 298 7.29 -2.19 -4.67
C GLY A 298 8.12 -1.71 -5.85
N THR A 299 7.63 -1.86 -7.06
CA THR A 299 8.32 -1.47 -8.29
C THR A 299 7.95 -0.05 -8.73
N PRO A 300 8.77 0.59 -9.59
CA PRO A 300 8.56 1.98 -10.02
C PRO A 300 7.16 2.22 -10.57
N SER A 301 6.52 3.29 -10.13
CA SER A 301 5.15 3.73 -10.41
C SER A 301 4.03 2.83 -9.88
N LEU A 302 4.30 1.55 -9.66
CA LEU A 302 3.31 0.58 -9.19
C LEU A 302 3.17 0.58 -7.67
N CYS A 303 4.16 1.08 -6.93
CA CYS A 303 4.14 1.07 -5.48
C CYS A 303 3.96 -0.34 -4.90
N ALA A 304 3.48 -0.41 -3.69
CA ALA A 304 3.11 -1.63 -2.96
C ALA A 304 1.59 -1.88 -3.03
N PRO A 305 1.10 -3.00 -2.52
CA PRO A 305 -0.31 -3.39 -2.59
C PRO A 305 -1.35 -2.31 -2.21
N PRO A 306 -1.12 -1.38 -1.28
CA PRO A 306 -2.10 -0.32 -0.98
C PRO A 306 -2.54 0.51 -2.20
N ARG A 307 -1.67 0.72 -3.19
CA ARG A 307 -2.04 1.39 -4.45
C ARG A 307 -3.12 0.62 -5.20
N LEU A 308 -2.89 -0.65 -5.49
CA LEU A 308 -3.84 -1.55 -6.15
C LEU A 308 -5.20 -1.53 -5.46
N TYR A 309 -5.20 -1.65 -4.14
CA TYR A 309 -6.43 -1.76 -3.37
C TYR A 309 -7.21 -0.45 -3.29
N ASN A 310 -6.54 0.70 -3.28
CA ASN A 310 -7.22 1.98 -3.44
C ASN A 310 -7.85 2.14 -4.84
N GLN A 311 -7.18 1.69 -5.90
CA GLN A 311 -7.73 1.72 -7.26
C GLN A 311 -8.99 0.83 -7.38
N ILE A 312 -8.97 -0.38 -6.82
CA ILE A 312 -10.15 -1.26 -6.79
C ILE A 312 -11.27 -0.64 -5.96
N THR A 313 -10.96 -0.04 -4.81
CA THR A 313 -11.95 0.66 -3.97
C THR A 313 -12.66 1.75 -4.76
N MET A 314 -11.90 2.59 -5.45
CA MET A 314 -12.47 3.69 -6.27
C MET A 314 -13.32 3.17 -7.42
N GLN A 315 -12.89 2.12 -8.11
CA GLN A 315 -13.66 1.49 -9.19
C GLN A 315 -15.02 0.95 -8.70
N ILE A 316 -15.03 0.28 -7.54
CA ILE A 316 -16.26 -0.26 -6.96
C ILE A 316 -17.13 0.86 -6.40
N ALA A 317 -16.55 1.86 -5.74
CA ALA A 317 -17.28 3.02 -5.22
C ALA A 317 -17.98 3.80 -6.34
N GLU A 318 -17.30 4.01 -7.47
CA GLU A 318 -17.90 4.64 -8.66
C GLU A 318 -19.06 3.82 -9.20
N GLN A 319 -18.87 2.51 -9.40
CA GLN A 319 -19.93 1.61 -9.88
C GLN A 319 -21.13 1.56 -8.94
N ARG A 320 -20.92 1.73 -7.64
CA ARG A 320 -21.96 1.70 -6.59
C ARG A 320 -22.55 3.10 -6.31
N ASN A 321 -22.08 4.14 -7.01
CA ASN A 321 -22.46 5.54 -6.78
C ASN A 321 -22.23 5.98 -5.33
N THR A 322 -21.16 5.47 -4.68
CA THR A 322 -20.77 5.89 -3.34
C THR A 322 -20.09 7.24 -3.44
N ASP A 323 -20.61 8.22 -2.71
CA ASP A 323 -20.19 9.61 -2.85
C ASP A 323 -20.17 10.36 -1.52
N GLY A 324 -19.61 11.56 -1.53
CA GLY A 324 -19.57 12.45 -0.39
C GLY A 324 -18.88 11.84 0.83
N ILE A 325 -19.48 12.04 2.00
CA ILE A 325 -18.92 11.56 3.27
C ILE A 325 -18.86 10.03 3.36
N ASP A 326 -19.74 9.34 2.66
CA ASP A 326 -19.77 7.87 2.65
C ASP A 326 -18.56 7.32 1.86
N LEU A 327 -18.14 7.99 0.78
CA LEU A 327 -16.90 7.68 0.08
C LEU A 327 -15.66 7.97 0.96
N ALA A 328 -15.64 9.10 1.66
CA ALA A 328 -14.56 9.40 2.60
C ALA A 328 -14.47 8.34 3.71
N ARG A 329 -15.64 7.89 4.23
CA ARG A 329 -15.69 6.80 5.21
C ARG A 329 -15.21 5.48 4.65
N LEU A 330 -15.58 5.12 3.43
CA LEU A 330 -15.09 3.90 2.77
C LEU A 330 -13.59 3.93 2.63
N LEU A 331 -13.02 5.02 2.12
CA LEU A 331 -11.59 5.18 1.92
C LEU A 331 -10.80 5.12 3.24
N VAL A 332 -11.28 5.77 4.30
CA VAL A 332 -10.57 5.71 5.58
C VAL A 332 -10.66 4.32 6.22
N LEU A 333 -11.79 3.63 6.12
CA LEU A 333 -11.94 2.26 6.61
C LEU A 333 -10.98 1.30 5.88
N VAL A 334 -10.93 1.37 4.55
CA VAL A 334 -10.02 0.55 3.75
C VAL A 334 -8.56 0.82 4.13
N ASN A 335 -8.13 2.07 4.13
CA ASN A 335 -6.72 2.40 4.36
C ASN A 335 -6.28 2.13 5.81
N VAL A 336 -7.13 2.33 6.80
CA VAL A 336 -6.86 1.98 8.20
C VAL A 336 -6.82 0.45 8.37
N ALA A 337 -7.73 -0.29 7.73
CA ALA A 337 -7.69 -1.75 7.76
C ALA A 337 -6.42 -2.31 7.10
N LEU A 338 -5.99 -1.72 5.97
CA LEU A 338 -4.72 -2.08 5.33
C LEU A 338 -3.52 -1.80 6.24
N ALA A 339 -3.47 -0.64 6.87
CA ALA A 339 -2.37 -0.28 7.77
C ALA A 339 -2.28 -1.24 8.97
N ASP A 340 -3.39 -1.52 9.62
CA ASP A 340 -3.45 -2.44 10.76
C ASP A 340 -3.20 -3.90 10.33
N ALA A 341 -3.69 -4.32 9.16
CA ALA A 341 -3.37 -5.63 8.59
C ALA A 341 -1.87 -5.76 8.30
N GLY A 342 -1.23 -4.73 7.74
CA GLY A 342 0.21 -4.71 7.52
C GLY A 342 1.00 -4.92 8.81
N ILE A 343 0.62 -4.27 9.90
CA ILE A 343 1.26 -4.43 11.21
C ILE A 343 1.08 -5.87 11.72
N ALA A 344 -0.14 -6.40 11.69
CA ALA A 344 -0.43 -7.76 12.18
C ALA A 344 0.24 -8.86 11.34
N ILE A 345 0.30 -8.68 10.02
CA ILE A 345 0.95 -9.62 9.10
C ILE A 345 2.46 -9.63 9.34
N TRP A 346 3.10 -8.48 9.43
CA TRP A 346 4.56 -8.40 9.65
C TRP A 346 4.94 -8.87 11.04
N GLU A 347 4.10 -8.66 12.05
CA GLU A 347 4.27 -9.26 13.36
C GLU A 347 4.31 -10.79 13.27
N SER A 348 3.31 -11.40 12.65
CA SER A 348 3.26 -12.85 12.45
C SER A 348 4.42 -13.37 11.60
N LYS A 349 4.82 -12.66 10.53
CA LYS A 349 5.96 -13.03 9.68
C LYS A 349 7.25 -13.15 10.46
N TYR A 350 7.59 -12.15 11.25
CA TYR A 350 8.84 -12.14 12.00
C TYR A 350 8.78 -12.92 13.30
N HIS A 351 7.57 -13.21 13.80
CA HIS A 351 7.39 -14.17 14.90
C HIS A 351 7.74 -15.59 14.47
N TYR A 352 7.26 -16.05 13.29
CA TYR A 352 7.49 -17.42 12.82
C TYR A 352 8.76 -17.56 12.00
N GLN A 353 9.14 -16.52 11.24
CA GLN A 353 10.30 -16.51 10.34
C GLN A 353 10.31 -17.70 9.37
N PHE A 354 9.16 -18.03 8.79
CA PHE A 354 9.04 -19.19 7.92
C PHE A 354 9.64 -18.92 6.54
N TRP A 355 10.36 -19.87 5.99
CA TRP A 355 11.09 -19.77 4.73
C TRP A 355 10.22 -19.59 3.50
N ARG A 356 10.81 -19.03 2.46
CA ARG A 356 10.18 -18.88 1.14
C ARG A 356 10.30 -20.17 0.34
N PRO A 357 9.40 -20.43 -0.64
CA PRO A 357 9.49 -21.59 -1.53
C PRO A 357 10.84 -21.76 -2.21
N VAL A 358 11.47 -20.66 -2.64
CA VAL A 358 12.81 -20.70 -3.26
C VAL A 358 13.87 -21.32 -2.36
N THR A 359 13.78 -21.15 -1.06
CA THR A 359 14.67 -21.77 -0.09
C THR A 359 14.21 -23.20 0.23
N GLY A 360 12.92 -23.36 0.60
CA GLY A 360 12.40 -24.66 1.05
C GLY A 360 12.41 -25.74 -0.05
N ILE A 361 12.28 -25.38 -1.34
CA ILE A 361 12.36 -26.35 -2.43
C ILE A 361 13.82 -26.72 -2.74
N ARG A 362 14.75 -25.78 -2.54
CA ARG A 362 16.18 -26.06 -2.82
C ARG A 362 16.87 -26.86 -1.73
N GLU A 363 16.38 -26.81 -0.52
CA GLU A 363 17.04 -27.40 0.65
C GLU A 363 16.25 -28.59 1.21
N PRO A 364 16.96 -29.56 1.81
CA PRO A 364 16.31 -30.71 2.42
C PRO A 364 15.48 -30.29 3.65
N ASP A 365 14.32 -30.93 3.81
CA ASP A 365 13.40 -30.75 4.93
C ASP A 365 13.06 -32.05 5.68
N ASP A 366 13.76 -33.14 5.30
CA ASP A 366 13.59 -34.50 5.83
C ASP A 366 12.18 -35.10 5.66
N ASN A 367 11.30 -34.46 4.86
CA ASN A 367 9.98 -34.99 4.55
C ASN A 367 10.04 -35.90 3.30
N PRO A 368 9.70 -37.20 3.41
CA PRO A 368 9.79 -38.11 2.26
C PRO A 368 8.77 -37.82 1.14
N ALA A 369 7.76 -36.97 1.40
CA ALA A 369 6.74 -36.57 0.42
C ALA A 369 7.11 -35.28 -0.36
N THR A 370 8.24 -34.65 -0.01
CA THR A 370 8.82 -33.49 -0.71
C THR A 370 10.10 -33.92 -1.42
N ALA A 371 10.25 -33.53 -2.67
CA ALA A 371 11.46 -33.78 -3.42
C ALA A 371 12.19 -32.46 -3.70
N THR A 372 13.35 -32.27 -3.08
CA THR A 372 14.18 -31.07 -3.30
C THR A 372 14.59 -30.89 -4.76
N ASP A 373 14.78 -29.63 -5.14
CA ASP A 373 15.36 -29.23 -6.42
C ASP A 373 16.33 -28.07 -6.17
N ALA A 374 17.61 -28.36 -6.07
CA ALA A 374 18.65 -27.38 -5.78
C ALA A 374 18.75 -26.26 -6.83
N THR A 375 18.14 -26.46 -8.00
CA THR A 375 18.12 -25.49 -9.10
C THR A 375 16.80 -24.74 -9.21
N TYR A 376 15.82 -24.99 -8.36
CA TYR A 376 14.50 -24.37 -8.41
C TYR A 376 14.61 -22.86 -8.56
N SER A 377 14.02 -22.34 -9.62
CA SER A 377 13.93 -20.90 -9.93
C SER A 377 12.45 -20.52 -10.04
N PRO A 378 11.91 -19.73 -9.10
CA PRO A 378 10.53 -19.27 -9.18
C PRO A 378 10.34 -18.25 -10.31
N LEU A 379 9.11 -18.11 -10.82
CA LEU A 379 8.76 -16.97 -11.67
C LEU A 379 9.13 -15.65 -10.97
N GLY A 380 8.91 -15.57 -9.66
CA GLY A 380 9.22 -14.41 -8.83
C GLY A 380 8.23 -13.29 -8.96
N ALA A 381 8.30 -12.32 -8.06
CA ALA A 381 7.65 -11.04 -8.19
C ALA A 381 8.24 -10.30 -9.40
N PRO A 382 7.40 -9.79 -10.32
CA PRO A 382 7.90 -9.16 -11.54
C PRO A 382 8.69 -7.89 -11.23
N ALA A 383 9.86 -7.75 -11.85
CA ALA A 383 10.68 -6.55 -11.79
C ALA A 383 10.14 -5.48 -12.76
N SER A 384 8.89 -5.11 -12.60
CA SER A 384 8.16 -4.18 -13.47
C SER A 384 8.83 -2.81 -13.52
N ASN A 385 9.01 -2.28 -14.74
CA ASN A 385 9.73 -1.02 -14.99
C ASN A 385 11.21 -1.03 -14.55
N LEU A 386 11.76 -2.20 -14.28
CA LEU A 386 13.17 -2.42 -13.91
C LEU A 386 13.84 -3.36 -14.93
N THR A 387 15.15 -3.44 -14.86
CA THR A 387 15.92 -4.45 -15.62
C THR A 387 16.48 -5.51 -14.66
N GLY A 388 16.60 -6.74 -15.14
CA GLY A 388 17.16 -7.84 -14.36
C GLY A 388 16.11 -8.88 -13.94
N PRO A 389 16.49 -9.88 -13.14
CA PRO A 389 15.60 -10.99 -12.80
C PRO A 389 14.44 -10.53 -11.90
N ASN A 390 13.33 -11.25 -12.00
CA ASN A 390 12.29 -11.21 -10.98
C ASN A 390 12.87 -11.61 -9.62
N PHE A 391 12.18 -11.30 -8.55
CA PHE A 391 12.73 -11.43 -7.19
C PHE A 391 11.73 -12.07 -6.23
N THR A 392 12.25 -12.62 -5.13
CA THR A 392 11.44 -12.99 -3.98
C THR A 392 11.48 -11.85 -2.95
N PRO A 393 10.32 -11.35 -2.47
CA PRO A 393 10.29 -10.26 -1.50
C PRO A 393 11.10 -10.56 -0.25
N PRO A 394 11.89 -9.57 0.27
CA PRO A 394 12.92 -9.80 1.29
C PRO A 394 12.37 -9.82 2.73
N PHE A 395 11.44 -10.72 2.99
CA PHE A 395 10.83 -10.97 4.30
C PHE A 395 10.22 -12.37 4.36
N PRO A 396 9.97 -12.93 5.58
CA PRO A 396 9.43 -14.27 5.75
C PRO A 396 8.15 -14.52 4.96
N ALA A 397 7.91 -15.77 4.56
CA ALA A 397 6.77 -16.14 3.73
C ALA A 397 5.44 -16.02 4.47
N PHE A 398 5.34 -16.62 5.63
CA PHE A 398 4.09 -16.89 6.36
C PHE A 398 3.73 -15.79 7.38
N PRO A 399 2.46 -15.30 7.35
CA PRO A 399 1.43 -15.46 6.33
C PRO A 399 1.65 -14.54 5.12
N SER A 400 0.88 -14.72 4.02
CA SER A 400 1.02 -13.91 2.81
C SER A 400 0.54 -12.47 3.00
N GLY A 401 1.42 -11.49 2.68
CA GLY A 401 1.09 -10.07 2.72
C GLY A 401 -0.04 -9.69 1.76
N HIS A 402 0.08 -10.03 0.49
CA HIS A 402 -0.95 -9.76 -0.53
C HIS A 402 -2.30 -10.36 -0.18
N ALA A 403 -2.31 -11.63 0.27
CA ALA A 403 -3.55 -12.30 0.69
C ALA A 403 -4.23 -11.56 1.85
N GLY A 404 -3.46 -11.14 2.85
CA GLY A 404 -3.98 -10.43 4.01
C GLY A 404 -4.44 -9.00 3.70
N PHE A 405 -3.68 -8.23 2.94
CA PHE A 405 -4.11 -6.89 2.49
C PHE A 405 -5.35 -6.96 1.60
N GLY A 406 -5.38 -7.89 0.62
CA GLY A 406 -6.55 -8.09 -0.22
C GLY A 406 -7.79 -8.49 0.58
N ALA A 407 -7.63 -9.42 1.52
CA ALA A 407 -8.71 -9.81 2.42
C ALA A 407 -9.20 -8.65 3.30
N ALA A 408 -8.31 -7.79 3.77
CA ALA A 408 -8.70 -6.60 4.52
C ALA A 408 -9.54 -5.65 3.65
N LEU A 409 -9.13 -5.40 2.40
CA LEU A 409 -9.94 -4.63 1.45
C LEU A 409 -11.32 -5.25 1.25
N PHE A 410 -11.34 -6.50 0.79
CA PHE A 410 -12.59 -7.12 0.36
C PHE A 410 -13.56 -7.32 1.53
N GLU A 411 -13.07 -7.53 2.75
CA GLU A 411 -13.93 -7.60 3.94
C GLU A 411 -14.51 -6.24 4.34
N ILE A 412 -13.75 -5.14 4.23
CA ILE A 412 -14.32 -3.79 4.39
C ILE A 412 -15.43 -3.55 3.35
N LEU A 413 -15.20 -3.92 2.09
CA LEU A 413 -16.22 -3.76 1.05
C LEU A 413 -17.48 -4.60 1.33
N ARG A 414 -17.33 -5.87 1.78
CA ARG A 414 -18.46 -6.72 2.19
C ARG A 414 -19.26 -6.08 3.32
N ASN A 415 -18.58 -5.63 4.35
CA ASN A 415 -19.22 -5.00 5.52
C ASN A 415 -19.88 -3.66 5.15
N PHE A 416 -19.25 -2.87 4.29
CA PHE A 416 -19.77 -1.56 3.89
C PHE A 416 -21.01 -1.66 3.00
N TYR A 417 -20.99 -2.57 2.02
CA TYR A 417 -22.11 -2.76 1.08
C TYR A 417 -23.10 -3.86 1.48
N GLY A 418 -22.80 -4.62 2.55
CA GLY A 418 -23.65 -5.69 3.05
C GLY A 418 -23.75 -6.90 2.12
N THR A 419 -22.83 -7.08 1.17
CA THR A 419 -22.86 -8.16 0.19
C THR A 419 -21.50 -8.49 -0.39
N ASP A 420 -21.26 -9.78 -0.68
CA ASP A 420 -20.13 -10.26 -1.46
C ASP A 420 -20.39 -10.18 -2.99
N ARG A 421 -21.64 -10.13 -3.41
CA ARG A 421 -22.07 -10.18 -4.82
C ARG A 421 -21.93 -8.81 -5.47
N ILE A 422 -20.70 -8.38 -5.68
CA ILE A 422 -20.35 -7.14 -6.40
C ILE A 422 -19.48 -7.55 -7.58
N PRO A 423 -20.09 -7.74 -8.78
CA PRO A 423 -19.29 -7.96 -9.97
C PRO A 423 -18.59 -6.67 -10.37
N PHE A 424 -17.32 -6.76 -10.71
CA PHE A 424 -16.54 -5.63 -11.19
C PHE A 424 -15.49 -6.07 -12.19
N ALA A 425 -14.95 -5.11 -12.94
CA ALA A 425 -13.83 -5.34 -13.81
C ALA A 425 -12.78 -4.26 -13.57
N PHE A 426 -11.52 -4.65 -13.57
CA PHE A 426 -10.39 -3.79 -13.24
C PHE A 426 -9.27 -3.95 -14.27
N VAL A 427 -8.50 -2.88 -14.49
CA VAL A 427 -7.24 -2.89 -15.25
C VAL A 427 -6.11 -2.64 -14.27
N SER A 428 -5.26 -3.64 -14.08
CA SER A 428 -4.07 -3.51 -13.24
C SER A 428 -3.03 -2.60 -13.88
N ASP A 429 -2.32 -1.81 -13.08
CA ASP A 429 -1.17 -1.03 -13.58
C ASP A 429 -0.05 -1.94 -14.12
N GLU A 430 0.00 -3.22 -13.72
CA GLU A 430 0.91 -4.20 -14.32
C GLU A 430 0.59 -4.47 -15.80
N PHE A 431 -0.67 -4.32 -16.21
CA PHE A 431 -1.16 -4.56 -17.56
C PHE A 431 -2.00 -3.40 -18.09
N ASN A 432 -1.46 -2.20 -18.03
CA ASN A 432 -2.15 -0.96 -18.44
C ASN A 432 -1.78 -0.46 -19.85
N GLY A 433 -0.96 -1.20 -20.59
CA GLY A 433 -0.47 -0.77 -21.90
C GLY A 433 0.69 0.24 -21.84
N GLU A 434 1.26 0.48 -20.65
CA GLU A 434 2.37 1.43 -20.42
C GLU A 434 3.51 0.80 -19.62
N THR A 435 3.19 -0.02 -18.61
CA THR A 435 4.17 -0.67 -17.73
C THR A 435 5.07 -1.60 -18.52
N LEU A 436 6.37 -1.52 -18.26
CA LEU A 436 7.37 -2.37 -18.88
C LEU A 436 7.60 -3.64 -18.06
N ASP A 437 7.87 -4.74 -18.74
CA ASP A 437 8.44 -5.92 -18.11
C ASP A 437 9.95 -5.71 -17.80
N ASN A 438 10.58 -6.73 -17.23
CA ASN A 438 12.00 -6.68 -16.85
C ASN A 438 12.98 -6.78 -18.06
N GLU A 439 12.48 -6.96 -19.27
CA GLU A 439 13.24 -6.93 -20.53
C GLU A 439 13.06 -5.59 -21.27
N GLY A 440 12.12 -4.74 -20.80
CA GLY A 440 11.84 -3.43 -21.36
C GLY A 440 10.71 -3.43 -22.40
N HIS A 441 9.94 -4.50 -22.53
CA HIS A 441 8.78 -4.55 -23.41
C HIS A 441 7.54 -4.01 -22.68
N VAL A 442 6.72 -3.26 -23.41
CA VAL A 442 5.43 -2.76 -22.89
C VAL A 442 4.48 -3.94 -22.72
N ARG A 443 3.94 -4.11 -21.52
CA ARG A 443 2.89 -5.09 -21.29
C ARG A 443 1.56 -4.66 -21.91
N PRO A 444 0.76 -5.61 -22.44
CA PRO A 444 -0.52 -5.28 -23.06
C PRO A 444 -1.51 -4.73 -22.03
N LEU A 445 -2.54 -4.02 -22.51
CA LEU A 445 -3.67 -3.64 -21.69
C LEU A 445 -4.58 -4.86 -21.49
N VAL A 446 -4.74 -5.28 -20.23
CA VAL A 446 -5.59 -6.43 -19.87
C VAL A 446 -6.59 -6.03 -18.80
N ARG A 447 -7.86 -6.24 -19.11
CA ARG A 447 -8.97 -6.08 -18.17
C ARG A 447 -9.45 -7.45 -17.68
N ARG A 448 -9.41 -7.66 -16.35
CA ARG A 448 -9.97 -8.88 -15.72
C ARG A 448 -11.31 -8.55 -15.07
N SER A 449 -12.21 -9.52 -15.09
CA SER A 449 -13.57 -9.39 -14.55
C SER A 449 -13.79 -10.42 -13.44
N PHE A 450 -14.43 -9.99 -12.38
CA PHE A 450 -14.76 -10.80 -11.22
C PHE A 450 -16.25 -10.76 -10.96
N SER A 451 -16.84 -11.91 -10.65
CA SER A 451 -18.26 -12.06 -10.36
C SER A 451 -18.62 -11.71 -8.90
N SER A 452 -17.63 -11.71 -8.02
CA SER A 452 -17.78 -11.41 -6.60
C SER A 452 -16.47 -10.91 -5.98
N LEU A 453 -16.56 -10.32 -4.80
CA LEU A 453 -15.38 -9.93 -4.02
C LEU A 453 -14.55 -11.15 -3.60
N SER A 454 -15.19 -12.25 -3.23
CA SER A 454 -14.50 -13.50 -2.87
C SER A 454 -13.73 -14.11 -4.02
N GLN A 455 -14.20 -14.00 -5.26
CA GLN A 455 -13.44 -14.48 -6.42
C GLN A 455 -12.15 -13.68 -6.61
N ALA A 456 -12.21 -12.36 -6.49
CA ALA A 456 -11.05 -11.48 -6.60
C ALA A 456 -10.05 -11.70 -5.45
N GLU A 457 -10.54 -11.86 -4.23
CA GLU A 457 -9.75 -12.16 -3.04
C GLU A 457 -8.99 -13.48 -3.17
N GLU A 458 -9.65 -14.52 -3.65
CA GLU A 458 -9.04 -15.84 -3.86
C GLU A 458 -7.98 -15.78 -4.96
N GLU A 459 -8.26 -15.13 -6.10
CA GLU A 459 -7.29 -14.98 -7.20
C GLU A 459 -6.08 -14.16 -6.75
N ASN A 460 -6.29 -13.07 -6.00
CA ASN A 460 -5.20 -12.28 -5.42
C ASN A 460 -4.31 -13.12 -4.51
N GLY A 461 -4.89 -13.95 -3.66
CA GLY A 461 -4.12 -14.87 -2.81
C GLY A 461 -3.37 -15.94 -3.61
N GLN A 462 -4.05 -16.58 -4.57
CA GLN A 462 -3.49 -17.65 -5.41
C GLN A 462 -2.40 -17.14 -6.36
N SER A 463 -2.45 -15.88 -6.78
CA SER A 463 -1.45 -15.24 -7.62
C SER A 463 -0.02 -15.41 -7.09
N ARG A 464 0.14 -15.45 -5.77
CA ARG A 464 1.45 -15.57 -5.11
C ARG A 464 2.04 -16.98 -5.20
N ILE A 465 1.18 -17.99 -5.33
CA ILE A 465 1.59 -19.38 -5.58
C ILE A 465 2.02 -19.51 -7.03
N TYR A 466 1.29 -18.88 -7.96
CA TYR A 466 1.67 -18.82 -9.38
C TYR A 466 3.03 -18.13 -9.59
N LEU A 467 3.37 -17.13 -8.79
CA LEU A 467 4.71 -16.52 -8.81
C LEU A 467 5.79 -17.38 -8.13
N GLY A 468 5.43 -18.46 -7.43
CA GLY A 468 6.39 -19.32 -6.73
C GLY A 468 7.01 -18.71 -5.48
N ILE A 469 6.37 -17.74 -4.85
CA ILE A 469 6.92 -16.97 -3.72
C ILE A 469 6.18 -17.16 -2.40
N HIS A 470 5.07 -17.93 -2.39
CA HIS A 470 4.29 -18.26 -1.20
C HIS A 470 3.76 -19.69 -1.24
N TRP A 471 3.52 -20.24 -0.05
CA TRP A 471 2.86 -21.53 0.17
C TRP A 471 1.33 -21.38 0.20
N ALA A 472 0.58 -22.46 -0.03
CA ALA A 472 -0.89 -22.43 0.03
C ALA A 472 -1.42 -22.02 1.42
N PHE A 473 -0.79 -22.49 2.49
CA PHE A 473 -1.16 -22.09 3.85
C PHE A 473 -0.82 -20.61 4.16
N ASP A 474 0.19 -20.03 3.52
CA ASP A 474 0.46 -18.57 3.63
C ASP A 474 -0.75 -17.76 3.15
N LYS A 475 -1.36 -18.19 2.01
CA LYS A 475 -2.56 -17.59 1.44
C LYS A 475 -3.74 -17.72 2.41
N THR A 476 -4.02 -18.94 2.84
CA THR A 476 -5.18 -19.23 3.68
C THR A 476 -5.16 -18.45 4.99
N GLU A 477 -4.03 -18.45 5.70
CA GLU A 477 -3.89 -17.73 6.96
C GLU A 477 -3.82 -16.21 6.75
N GLY A 478 -3.22 -15.76 5.65
CA GLY A 478 -3.24 -14.35 5.29
C GLY A 478 -4.65 -13.82 5.07
N ILE A 479 -5.49 -14.53 4.30
CA ILE A 479 -6.91 -14.19 4.10
C ILE A 479 -7.65 -14.16 5.45
N ALA A 480 -7.50 -15.20 6.26
CA ALA A 480 -8.17 -15.28 7.54
C ALA A 480 -7.77 -14.14 8.50
N GLN A 481 -6.50 -13.77 8.54
CA GLN A 481 -6.00 -12.66 9.36
C GLN A 481 -6.53 -11.31 8.86
N GLY A 482 -6.44 -11.05 7.54
CA GLY A 482 -6.90 -9.80 6.94
C GLY A 482 -8.39 -9.55 7.19
N ARG A 483 -9.23 -10.58 7.05
CA ARG A 483 -10.66 -10.50 7.36
C ARG A 483 -10.93 -10.17 8.84
N ARG A 484 -10.23 -10.82 9.78
CA ARG A 484 -10.37 -10.53 11.22
C ARG A 484 -10.00 -9.09 11.57
N VAL A 485 -8.91 -8.57 10.98
CA VAL A 485 -8.48 -7.18 11.15
C VAL A 485 -9.55 -6.22 10.62
N ALA A 486 -10.00 -6.44 9.39
CA ALA A 486 -11.00 -5.59 8.74
C ALA A 486 -12.33 -5.53 9.50
N ASP A 487 -12.82 -6.68 9.93
CA ASP A 487 -14.01 -6.79 10.78
C ASP A 487 -13.88 -5.97 12.06
N PHE A 488 -12.71 -6.05 12.71
CA PHE A 488 -12.46 -5.31 13.94
C PHE A 488 -12.43 -3.80 13.68
N VAL A 489 -11.73 -3.37 12.64
CA VAL A 489 -11.66 -1.95 12.25
C VAL A 489 -13.05 -1.42 11.92
N PHE A 490 -13.83 -2.12 11.11
CA PHE A 490 -15.18 -1.71 10.72
C PHE A 490 -16.13 -1.54 11.93
N LYS A 491 -16.00 -2.42 12.92
CA LYS A 491 -16.83 -2.40 14.14
C LYS A 491 -16.37 -1.38 15.20
N LYS A 492 -15.11 -0.95 15.17
CA LYS A 492 -14.51 -0.17 16.27
C LYS A 492 -14.14 1.27 15.92
N ALA A 493 -14.16 1.65 14.65
CA ALA A 493 -13.80 2.99 14.23
C ALA A 493 -14.79 3.54 13.20
N PHE A 494 -14.87 4.85 13.13
CA PHE A 494 -15.69 5.58 12.16
C PHE A 494 -17.19 5.18 12.20
N ALA A 495 -17.70 4.91 13.41
CA ALA A 495 -19.08 4.46 13.61
C ALA A 495 -20.08 5.54 13.18
N SER A 496 -21.21 5.09 12.59
CA SER A 496 -22.32 6.00 12.25
C SER A 496 -22.92 6.58 13.52
N GLN A 497 -23.12 7.90 13.52
CA GLN A 497 -23.89 8.64 14.52
C GLN A 497 -25.28 9.03 13.98
N ARG A 498 -25.58 8.62 12.73
CA ARG A 498 -26.90 8.83 12.14
C ARG A 498 -27.89 7.87 12.79
N PRO A 499 -29.09 8.35 13.18
CA PRO A 499 -30.10 7.52 13.80
C PRO A 499 -30.58 6.37 12.93
#